data_3cc0c82043da8344663d6deee4c745e9
#
_entry.id   3cc0c82043da8344663d6deee4c745e9
#
_cell.length_a   1.000
_cell.length_b   1.000
_cell.length_c   1.000
_cell.angle_alpha   90.00
_cell.angle_beta   90.00
_cell.angle_gamma   90.00
#
_symmetry.space_group_name_H-M   'P 1'
#
loop_
_entity.id
_entity.type
_entity.pdbx_description
1 polymer ?
#
loop_
_entity_poly.entity_id
_entity_poly.type
_entity_poly.pdbx_seq_one_letter_code
_entity_poly.pdbx_strand_id
1 'polypeptide(L)'
;MFNLPRLATMAVVAASLSGCGSLSVFEGFLSPTGELAAQKTGMAMGKAYVFRGMGGRFASMEMDHLSEKIRESGVVESETYNHMNWYGPAEEAIARYKKNPQPIMAMGHSAGGDAAISFAWKLKQAGVPVSLIVAFDPTRKAANVPNNVDRFINMYQSMNFFGGGYVRASADFRGHFATVDLRSYWEVLHVNMVKIRGLQDQIIAKVVQIATMPPVLEGPTVPIRYVMPRGEKIELWDSGIAIQTEPGDTARTVAQRYSVPVWVVAQLNNVGANTSLQPGKRLVVPRYLETAPMIAGPLISYAPQRH
;
A
#
# COMPACT_ATOMS: atom_id res chain seq x y z
N MET A 1 43.95 -36.14 -59.72
CA MET A 1 43.12 -34.96 -60.05
C MET A 1 41.67 -35.23 -59.70
N PHE A 2 41.30 -34.99 -58.51
CA PHE A 2 39.85 -34.87 -58.16
C PHE A 2 39.78 -33.96 -56.92
N ASN A 3 39.19 -32.78 -57.14
CA ASN A 3 38.86 -31.80 -56.12
C ASN A 3 37.63 -32.28 -55.35
N LEU A 4 37.76 -32.37 -54.02
CA LEU A 4 36.67 -32.50 -53.07
C LEU A 4 36.25 -31.13 -52.56
N PRO A 5 34.98 -30.75 -52.64
CA PRO A 5 34.52 -29.51 -52.04
C PRO A 5 34.40 -29.65 -50.51
N ARG A 6 34.88 -28.67 -49.81
CA ARG A 6 34.73 -28.51 -48.36
C ARG A 6 33.25 -28.29 -48.03
N LEU A 7 32.67 -29.22 -47.33
CA LEU A 7 31.39 -29.07 -46.64
C LEU A 7 31.57 -28.03 -45.54
N ALA A 8 31.00 -26.86 -45.72
CA ALA A 8 30.81 -25.88 -44.67
C ALA A 8 29.69 -26.40 -43.75
N THR A 9 30.06 -26.85 -42.55
CA THR A 9 29.11 -27.16 -41.51
C THR A 9 28.51 -25.87 -41.01
N MET A 10 27.32 -25.51 -41.47
CA MET A 10 26.51 -24.49 -40.82
C MET A 10 26.11 -25.03 -39.43
N ALA A 11 26.76 -24.53 -38.41
CA ALA A 11 26.25 -24.63 -37.06
C ALA A 11 25.00 -23.75 -36.94
N VAL A 12 23.83 -24.40 -37.02
CA VAL A 12 22.58 -23.78 -36.62
C VAL A 12 22.66 -23.61 -35.10
N VAL A 13 23.05 -22.41 -34.68
CA VAL A 13 22.83 -21.98 -33.30
C VAL A 13 21.31 -21.82 -33.18
N ALA A 14 20.66 -22.86 -32.73
CA ALA A 14 19.31 -22.75 -32.18
C ALA A 14 19.44 -21.85 -30.95
N ALA A 15 19.18 -20.58 -31.13
CA ALA A 15 18.88 -19.68 -30.04
C ALA A 15 17.55 -20.17 -29.44
N SER A 16 17.66 -21.15 -28.54
CA SER A 16 16.59 -21.42 -27.61
C SER A 16 16.42 -20.15 -26.79
N LEU A 17 15.48 -19.32 -27.19
CA LEU A 17 14.89 -18.30 -26.36
C LEU A 17 14.14 -19.03 -25.25
N SER A 18 14.92 -19.56 -24.31
CA SER A 18 14.40 -19.98 -23.05
C SER A 18 13.85 -18.73 -22.37
N GLY A 19 12.52 -18.66 -22.28
CA GLY A 19 11.79 -17.60 -21.63
C GLY A 19 12.05 -17.47 -20.10
N CYS A 20 13.17 -17.96 -19.62
CA CYS A 20 13.61 -17.82 -18.23
C CYS A 20 14.13 -16.42 -17.89
N GLY A 21 14.59 -15.64 -18.87
CA GLY A 21 15.08 -14.29 -18.62
C GLY A 21 13.98 -13.30 -18.23
N SER A 22 12.77 -13.48 -18.78
CA SER A 22 11.62 -12.63 -18.45
C SER A 22 11.01 -12.98 -17.08
N LEU A 23 11.01 -14.26 -16.71
CA LEU A 23 10.54 -14.73 -15.40
C LEU A 23 11.47 -14.29 -14.27
N SER A 24 12.79 -14.34 -14.46
CA SER A 24 13.75 -13.88 -13.44
C SER A 24 13.70 -12.36 -13.22
N VAL A 25 13.44 -11.58 -14.27
CA VAL A 25 13.20 -10.14 -14.12
C VAL A 25 11.90 -9.85 -13.38
N PHE A 26 10.88 -10.67 -13.62
CA PHE A 26 9.59 -10.53 -12.95
C PHE A 26 9.64 -10.99 -11.49
N GLU A 27 10.36 -12.09 -11.21
CA GLU A 27 10.63 -12.54 -9.83
C GLU A 27 11.43 -11.50 -9.05
N GLY A 28 12.38 -10.81 -9.67
CA GLY A 28 13.11 -9.72 -9.06
C GLY A 28 12.22 -8.51 -8.72
N PHE A 29 11.20 -8.23 -9.54
CA PHE A 29 10.20 -7.19 -9.27
C PHE A 29 9.24 -7.57 -8.13
N LEU A 30 8.98 -8.87 -7.96
CA LEU A 30 8.14 -9.40 -6.88
C LEU A 30 8.93 -9.69 -5.61
N SER A 31 10.25 -9.62 -5.66
CA SER A 31 11.10 -9.75 -4.48
C SER A 31 10.89 -8.56 -3.55
N PRO A 32 10.65 -8.80 -2.24
CA PRO A 32 10.55 -7.72 -1.26
C PRO A 32 11.80 -6.83 -1.20
N THR A 33 12.91 -7.28 -1.75
CA THR A 33 14.20 -6.56 -1.76
C THR A 33 14.35 -5.58 -2.93
N GLY A 34 13.62 -5.75 -4.04
CA GLY A 34 13.72 -4.87 -5.20
C GLY A 34 15.14 -4.71 -5.79
N GLU A 35 16.06 -5.59 -5.40
CA GLU A 35 17.50 -5.50 -5.71
C GLU A 35 17.81 -5.35 -7.21
N LEU A 36 17.03 -6.04 -8.05
CA LEU A 36 17.20 -5.98 -9.50
C LEU A 36 16.86 -4.61 -10.10
N ALA A 37 15.90 -3.89 -9.51
CA ALA A 37 15.54 -2.55 -9.96
C ALA A 37 16.61 -1.53 -9.55
N ALA A 38 17.13 -1.63 -8.33
CA ALA A 38 18.21 -0.77 -7.83
C ALA A 38 19.53 -0.98 -8.58
N GLN A 39 19.87 -2.22 -8.91
CA GLN A 39 21.08 -2.53 -9.70
C GLN A 39 21.05 -1.95 -11.12
N LYS A 40 19.85 -1.79 -11.72
CA LYS A 40 19.72 -1.21 -13.07
C LYS A 40 19.84 0.30 -13.10
N THR A 41 19.44 0.98 -12.03
CA THR A 41 19.38 2.45 -12.01
C THR A 41 20.48 3.09 -11.18
N GLY A 42 21.05 2.37 -10.21
CA GLY A 42 22.05 2.91 -9.28
C GLY A 42 21.52 4.09 -8.41
N MET A 43 20.24 4.42 -8.54
CA MET A 43 19.59 5.52 -7.82
C MET A 43 18.27 5.07 -7.18
N ALA A 44 18.02 5.50 -5.95
CA ALA A 44 16.75 5.29 -5.28
C ALA A 44 15.61 6.00 -6.03
N MET A 45 14.46 5.31 -6.12
CA MET A 45 13.28 5.76 -6.86
C MET A 45 12.20 6.34 -5.94
N GLY A 46 12.59 7.04 -4.89
CA GLY A 46 11.72 7.69 -3.93
C GLY A 46 12.33 7.77 -2.53
N LYS A 47 11.63 8.45 -1.63
CA LYS A 47 12.06 8.53 -0.22
C LYS A 47 10.89 8.30 0.74
N ALA A 48 11.13 7.49 1.77
CA ALA A 48 10.26 7.27 2.91
C ALA A 48 10.74 8.07 4.13
N TYR A 49 9.88 8.92 4.63
CA TYR A 49 10.07 9.75 5.84
C TYR A 49 9.40 9.05 7.01
N VAL A 50 10.17 8.56 7.96
CA VAL A 50 9.69 7.72 9.05
C VAL A 50 9.73 8.50 10.36
N PHE A 51 8.62 8.59 11.09
CA PHE A 51 8.50 9.42 12.29
C PHE A 51 8.30 8.56 13.54
N ARG A 52 9.21 8.70 14.53
CA ARG A 52 9.07 8.07 15.83
C ARG A 52 7.97 8.75 16.64
N GLY A 53 7.34 8.00 17.53
CA GLY A 53 6.41 8.52 18.52
C GLY A 53 7.09 9.28 19.67
N MET A 54 6.30 9.63 20.69
CA MET A 54 6.81 10.19 21.96
C MET A 54 7.77 9.19 22.61
N GLY A 55 8.77 9.71 23.34
CA GLY A 55 9.86 8.89 23.90
C GLY A 55 10.98 8.59 22.89
N GLY A 56 10.85 9.04 21.64
CA GLY A 56 11.89 8.97 20.62
C GLY A 56 12.39 7.54 20.38
N ARG A 57 13.71 7.36 20.35
CA ARG A 57 14.34 6.07 20.04
C ARG A 57 14.00 4.98 21.07
N PHE A 58 13.79 5.31 22.33
CA PHE A 58 13.52 4.33 23.37
C PHE A 58 12.14 3.68 23.25
N ALA A 59 11.13 4.41 22.81
CA ALA A 59 9.75 3.94 22.75
C ALA A 59 9.30 3.53 21.34
N SER A 60 10.05 3.90 20.29
CA SER A 60 9.67 3.67 18.90
C SER A 60 10.84 3.18 18.03
N MET A 61 11.73 2.36 18.60
CA MET A 61 12.89 1.79 17.91
C MET A 61 12.47 0.94 16.68
N GLU A 62 11.27 0.37 16.71
CA GLU A 62 10.72 -0.40 15.59
C GLU A 62 10.49 0.45 14.33
N MET A 63 10.34 1.76 14.47
CA MET A 63 10.31 2.67 13.32
C MET A 63 11.67 2.79 12.65
N ASP A 64 12.76 2.69 13.45
CA ASP A 64 14.14 2.64 12.91
C ASP A 64 14.35 1.34 12.12
N HIS A 65 13.92 0.20 12.69
CA HIS A 65 14.01 -1.09 12.01
C HIS A 65 13.18 -1.14 10.73
N LEU A 66 11.97 -0.55 10.73
CA LEU A 66 11.16 -0.43 9.51
C LEU A 66 11.88 0.41 8.45
N SER A 67 12.43 1.56 8.86
CA SER A 67 13.21 2.43 7.96
C SER A 67 14.44 1.71 7.39
N GLU A 68 15.14 0.93 8.20
CA GLU A 68 16.27 0.12 7.77
C GLU A 68 15.88 -0.93 6.74
N LYS A 69 14.83 -1.73 7.01
CA LYS A 69 14.33 -2.71 6.06
C LYS A 69 13.87 -2.09 4.73
N ILE A 70 13.29 -0.88 4.76
CA ILE A 70 12.97 -0.15 3.52
C ILE A 70 14.24 0.19 2.75
N ARG A 71 15.31 0.64 3.41
CA ARG A 71 16.60 0.90 2.76
C ARG A 71 17.25 -0.37 2.21
N GLU A 72 17.14 -1.48 2.95
CA GLU A 72 17.65 -2.79 2.53
C GLU A 72 16.99 -3.31 1.26
N SER A 73 15.79 -2.78 0.89
CA SER A 73 15.20 -3.05 -0.42
C SER A 73 16.08 -2.57 -1.58
N GLY A 74 16.99 -1.65 -1.34
CA GLY A 74 17.86 -1.06 -2.35
C GLY A 74 17.16 -0.09 -3.32
N VAL A 75 15.85 0.09 -3.19
CA VAL A 75 15.03 0.85 -4.15
C VAL A 75 14.63 2.22 -3.62
N VAL A 76 14.39 2.33 -2.31
CA VAL A 76 13.84 3.52 -1.67
C VAL A 76 14.77 4.03 -0.60
N GLU A 77 15.10 5.32 -0.65
CA GLU A 77 15.72 5.98 0.50
C GLU A 77 14.76 5.97 1.69
N SER A 78 15.28 5.77 2.89
CA SER A 78 14.47 5.87 4.09
C SER A 78 15.26 6.47 5.24
N GLU A 79 14.64 7.37 5.96
CA GLU A 79 15.25 8.05 7.09
C GLU A 79 14.25 8.27 8.23
N THR A 80 14.72 8.14 9.47
CA THR A 80 13.89 8.23 10.66
C THR A 80 14.10 9.53 11.40
N TYR A 81 13.01 10.20 11.72
CA TYR A 81 12.98 11.51 12.41
C TYR A 81 12.20 11.42 13.72
N ASN A 82 12.44 12.36 14.62
CA ASN A 82 11.57 12.57 15.77
C ASN A 82 10.25 13.23 15.31
N HIS A 83 9.11 12.83 15.90
CA HIS A 83 7.81 13.42 15.55
C HIS A 83 7.74 14.95 15.66
N MET A 84 8.51 15.56 16.57
CA MET A 84 8.55 17.02 16.69
C MET A 84 9.30 17.72 15.56
N ASN A 85 10.15 17.00 14.85
CA ASN A 85 11.02 17.54 13.82
C ASN A 85 10.48 17.30 12.39
N TRP A 86 9.17 17.10 12.22
CA TRP A 86 8.56 16.79 10.91
C TRP A 86 8.69 17.93 9.88
N TYR A 87 8.83 19.17 10.33
CA TYR A 87 8.83 20.35 9.46
C TYR A 87 10.08 20.40 8.56
N GLY A 88 11.28 20.17 9.09
CA GLY A 88 12.51 20.15 8.31
C GLY A 88 12.48 19.10 7.18
N PRO A 89 12.15 17.83 7.48
CA PRO A 89 11.90 16.81 6.47
C PRO A 89 10.84 17.19 5.42
N ALA A 90 9.80 17.94 5.78
CA ALA A 90 8.80 18.41 4.83
C ALA A 90 9.39 19.45 3.85
N GLU A 91 10.19 20.38 4.33
CA GLU A 91 10.90 21.34 3.46
C GLU A 91 11.89 20.63 2.53
N GLU A 92 12.64 19.65 3.04
CA GLU A 92 13.52 18.80 2.24
C GLU A 92 12.74 18.06 1.15
N ALA A 93 11.62 17.41 1.49
CA ALA A 93 10.80 16.68 0.54
C ALA A 93 10.26 17.58 -0.57
N ILE A 94 9.82 18.79 -0.24
CA ILE A 94 9.36 19.79 -1.21
C ILE A 94 10.51 20.19 -2.15
N ALA A 95 11.69 20.47 -1.63
CA ALA A 95 12.85 20.85 -2.42
C ALA A 95 13.30 19.70 -3.35
N ARG A 96 13.35 18.47 -2.84
CA ARG A 96 13.67 17.28 -3.65
C ARG A 96 12.67 17.07 -4.77
N TYR A 97 11.37 17.10 -4.46
CA TYR A 97 10.31 16.88 -5.44
C TYR A 97 10.34 17.93 -6.57
N LYS A 98 10.54 19.19 -6.24
CA LYS A 98 10.66 20.26 -7.24
C LYS A 98 11.85 20.08 -8.18
N LYS A 99 12.96 19.51 -7.68
CA LYS A 99 14.16 19.23 -8.48
C LYS A 99 14.03 17.96 -9.32
N ASN A 100 13.47 16.91 -8.75
CA ASN A 100 13.28 15.60 -9.38
C ASN A 100 12.03 14.93 -8.77
N PRO A 101 10.88 15.00 -9.45
CA PRO A 101 9.65 14.39 -8.96
C PRO A 101 9.79 12.88 -8.81
N GLN A 102 9.76 12.41 -7.58
CA GLN A 102 9.78 11.00 -7.20
C GLN A 102 8.76 10.72 -6.11
N PRO A 103 8.31 9.46 -5.94
CA PRO A 103 7.37 9.10 -4.88
C PRO A 103 7.85 9.53 -3.49
N ILE A 104 6.96 10.18 -2.74
CA ILE A 104 7.17 10.56 -1.36
C ILE A 104 6.25 9.71 -0.50
N MET A 105 6.82 9.03 0.50
CA MET A 105 6.08 8.21 1.43
C MET A 105 6.35 8.66 2.86
N ALA A 106 5.37 8.60 3.74
CA ALA A 106 5.52 8.98 5.13
C ALA A 106 4.93 7.91 6.05
N MET A 107 5.61 7.58 7.14
CA MET A 107 5.15 6.58 8.08
C MET A 107 5.40 7.06 9.51
N GLY A 108 4.53 6.67 10.43
CA GLY A 108 4.74 7.07 11.80
C GLY A 108 3.95 6.28 12.82
N HIS A 109 4.53 6.17 14.01
CA HIS A 109 3.93 5.50 15.16
C HIS A 109 3.50 6.53 16.20
N SER A 110 2.31 6.37 16.78
CA SER A 110 1.82 7.26 17.84
C SER A 110 1.81 8.72 17.37
N ALA A 111 2.40 9.65 18.11
CA ALA A 111 2.59 11.05 17.69
C ALA A 111 3.39 11.18 16.36
N GLY A 112 4.16 10.15 15.98
CA GLY A 112 4.78 10.07 14.65
C GLY A 112 3.78 9.88 13.52
N GLY A 113 2.66 9.19 13.78
CA GLY A 113 1.55 9.09 12.84
C GLY A 113 0.89 10.45 12.59
N ASP A 114 0.71 11.24 13.65
CA ASP A 114 0.22 12.62 13.55
C ASP A 114 1.21 13.51 12.78
N ALA A 115 2.52 13.31 13.02
CA ALA A 115 3.58 14.01 12.31
C ALA A 115 3.60 13.68 10.82
N ALA A 116 3.37 12.43 10.42
CA ALA A 116 3.27 12.04 9.02
C ALA A 116 2.10 12.74 8.31
N ILE A 117 0.97 12.92 8.99
CA ILE A 117 -0.17 13.68 8.46
C ILE A 117 0.15 15.19 8.39
N SER A 118 0.80 15.74 9.40
CA SER A 118 1.23 17.16 9.41
C SER A 118 2.24 17.44 8.30
N PHE A 119 3.17 16.52 8.06
CA PHE A 119 4.10 16.52 6.94
C PHE A 119 3.33 16.61 5.60
N ALA A 120 2.31 15.78 5.39
CA ALA A 120 1.51 15.82 4.17
C ALA A 120 0.74 17.14 4.00
N TRP A 121 0.24 17.73 5.08
CA TRP A 121 -0.38 19.06 5.03
C TRP A 121 0.59 20.15 4.58
N LYS A 122 1.85 20.08 5.02
CA LYS A 122 2.88 21.01 4.57
C LYS A 122 3.20 20.84 3.09
N LEU A 123 3.29 19.59 2.61
CA LEU A 123 3.48 19.28 1.19
C LEU A 123 2.29 19.75 0.34
N LYS A 124 1.06 19.62 0.85
CA LYS A 124 -0.14 20.15 0.18
C LYS A 124 -0.04 21.65 -0.10
N GLN A 125 0.43 22.43 0.88
CA GLN A 125 0.62 23.87 0.71
C GLN A 125 1.59 24.23 -0.42
N ALA A 126 2.53 23.34 -0.73
CA ALA A 126 3.50 23.48 -1.81
C ALA A 126 3.07 22.80 -3.13
N GLY A 127 1.87 22.21 -3.19
CA GLY A 127 1.37 21.47 -4.34
C GLY A 127 2.09 20.13 -4.59
N VAL A 128 2.73 19.57 -3.57
CA VAL A 128 3.50 18.33 -3.68
C VAL A 128 2.65 17.14 -3.22
N PRO A 129 2.52 16.07 -4.04
CA PRO A 129 1.77 14.87 -3.66
C PRO A 129 2.56 14.00 -2.68
N VAL A 130 1.82 13.16 -1.94
CA VAL A 130 2.35 12.11 -1.07
C VAL A 130 1.77 10.78 -1.52
N SER A 131 2.62 9.87 -1.97
CA SER A 131 2.17 8.59 -2.56
C SER A 131 1.61 7.61 -1.54
N LEU A 132 2.12 7.63 -0.29
CA LEU A 132 1.65 6.76 0.78
C LEU A 132 1.86 7.40 2.14
N ILE A 133 0.84 7.30 2.99
CA ILE A 133 0.98 7.48 4.44
C ILE A 133 0.58 6.19 5.15
N VAL A 134 1.41 5.74 6.09
CA VAL A 134 1.09 4.63 7.01
C VAL A 134 1.16 5.14 8.45
N ALA A 135 0.04 5.09 9.16
CA ALA A 135 -0.06 5.45 10.56
C ALA A 135 -0.24 4.20 11.43
N PHE A 136 0.64 4.02 12.41
CA PHE A 136 0.57 2.96 13.40
C PHE A 136 0.10 3.54 14.73
N ASP A 137 -1.11 3.23 15.10
CA ASP A 137 -1.77 3.65 16.33
C ASP A 137 -1.57 5.15 16.65
N PRO A 138 -1.93 6.05 15.71
CA PRO A 138 -1.75 7.48 15.87
C PRO A 138 -2.53 7.98 17.09
N THR A 139 -2.29 9.22 17.53
CA THR A 139 -3.03 9.77 18.64
C THR A 139 -4.47 10.11 18.23
N ARG A 140 -5.35 10.25 19.22
CA ARG A 140 -6.75 10.68 18.96
C ARG A 140 -6.87 12.14 18.50
N LYS A 141 -5.75 12.86 18.43
CA LYS A 141 -5.67 14.27 18.01
C LYS A 141 -5.14 14.42 16.58
N ALA A 142 -4.91 13.30 15.88
CA ALA A 142 -4.45 13.33 14.51
C ALA A 142 -5.39 14.16 13.62
N ALA A 143 -4.82 15.00 12.78
CA ALA A 143 -5.58 15.79 11.80
C ALA A 143 -6.23 14.88 10.73
N ASN A 144 -7.18 15.43 9.98
CA ASN A 144 -7.70 14.74 8.81
C ASN A 144 -6.61 14.62 7.73
N VAL A 145 -6.63 13.52 6.98
CA VAL A 145 -5.69 13.29 5.88
C VAL A 145 -6.01 14.22 4.71
N PRO A 146 -5.04 15.01 4.22
CA PRO A 146 -5.27 15.94 3.12
C PRO A 146 -5.39 15.25 1.76
N ASN A 147 -5.99 15.94 0.79
CA ASN A 147 -6.30 15.41 -0.54
C ASN A 147 -5.11 15.26 -1.50
N ASN A 148 -3.91 15.69 -1.10
CA ASN A 148 -2.66 15.43 -1.84
C ASN A 148 -2.03 14.06 -1.49
N VAL A 149 -2.70 13.24 -0.68
CA VAL A 149 -2.26 11.89 -0.33
C VAL A 149 -2.98 10.90 -1.23
N ASP A 150 -2.20 10.10 -1.97
CA ASP A 150 -2.74 9.09 -2.88
C ASP A 150 -3.26 7.87 -2.12
N ARG A 151 -2.52 7.44 -1.07
CA ARG A 151 -2.87 6.29 -0.22
C ARG A 151 -2.65 6.58 1.24
N PHE A 152 -3.65 6.24 2.05
CA PHE A 152 -3.59 6.33 3.50
C PHE A 152 -4.02 5.02 4.16
N ILE A 153 -3.16 4.48 5.00
CA ILE A 153 -3.42 3.26 5.77
C ILE A 153 -3.24 3.58 7.24
N ASN A 154 -4.27 3.34 8.01
CA ASN A 154 -4.24 3.47 9.46
C ASN A 154 -4.46 2.11 10.13
N MET A 155 -3.51 1.71 10.93
CA MET A 155 -3.63 0.57 11.83
C MET A 155 -3.72 1.11 13.25
N TYR A 156 -4.75 0.75 13.97
CA TYR A 156 -4.94 1.19 15.35
C TYR A 156 -5.63 0.12 16.18
N GLN A 157 -5.53 0.25 17.47
CA GLN A 157 -6.26 -0.60 18.41
C GLN A 157 -7.11 0.31 19.29
N SER A 158 -8.42 0.33 19.06
CA SER A 158 -9.35 1.28 19.67
C SER A 158 -9.42 1.19 21.20
N MET A 159 -8.95 0.10 21.81
CA MET A 159 -8.88 -0.09 23.26
C MET A 159 -7.59 0.43 23.87
N ASN A 160 -6.58 0.82 23.06
CA ASN A 160 -5.34 1.39 23.56
C ASN A 160 -5.58 2.76 24.22
N PHE A 161 -5.01 2.96 25.41
CA PHE A 161 -5.16 4.19 26.15
C PHE A 161 -4.40 5.38 25.52
N PHE A 162 -3.15 5.14 25.10
CA PHE A 162 -2.26 6.17 24.54
C PHE A 162 -2.44 6.41 23.04
N GLY A 163 -2.99 5.45 22.35
CA GLY A 163 -3.23 5.48 20.89
C GLY A 163 -4.71 5.37 20.58
N GLY A 164 -5.04 4.50 19.63
CA GLY A 164 -6.41 4.22 19.23
C GLY A 164 -7.02 5.34 18.40
N GLY A 165 -6.17 6.14 17.73
CA GLY A 165 -6.59 7.26 16.92
C GLY A 165 -7.31 6.83 15.66
N TYR A 166 -8.60 7.14 15.63
CA TYR A 166 -9.37 7.09 14.41
C TYR A 166 -9.10 8.32 13.56
N VAL A 167 -8.39 8.12 12.47
CA VAL A 167 -8.10 9.17 11.50
C VAL A 167 -9.20 9.26 10.46
N ARG A 168 -9.53 10.46 10.03
CA ARG A 168 -10.51 10.74 8.95
C ARG A 168 -9.82 11.33 7.73
N ALA A 169 -10.41 11.14 6.58
CA ALA A 169 -10.05 11.87 5.38
C ALA A 169 -10.65 13.28 5.42
N SER A 170 -10.01 14.25 4.77
CA SER A 170 -10.63 15.54 4.47
C SER A 170 -11.81 15.35 3.49
N ALA A 171 -12.76 16.29 3.47
CA ALA A 171 -13.97 16.16 2.65
C ALA A 171 -13.69 16.08 1.14
N ASP A 172 -12.59 16.66 0.71
CA ASP A 172 -12.11 16.70 -0.67
C ASP A 172 -11.12 15.55 -1.02
N PHE A 173 -10.89 14.60 -0.10
CA PHE A 173 -10.02 13.46 -0.32
C PHE A 173 -10.58 12.53 -1.41
N ARG A 174 -9.72 12.05 -2.32
CA ARG A 174 -10.10 11.17 -3.42
C ARG A 174 -9.20 9.95 -3.58
N GLY A 175 -8.18 9.82 -2.74
CA GLY A 175 -7.22 8.72 -2.76
C GLY A 175 -7.77 7.42 -2.15
N HIS A 176 -6.88 6.45 -2.01
CA HIS A 176 -7.14 5.21 -1.30
C HIS A 176 -7.12 5.44 0.20
N PHE A 177 -8.09 4.90 0.91
CA PHE A 177 -8.20 5.10 2.34
C PHE A 177 -8.68 3.83 3.04
N ALA A 178 -7.86 3.29 3.90
CA ALA A 178 -8.21 2.13 4.71
C ALA A 178 -7.82 2.33 6.17
N THR A 179 -8.70 1.93 7.08
CA THR A 179 -8.39 1.87 8.51
C THR A 179 -8.76 0.50 9.06
N VAL A 180 -7.79 -0.15 9.73
CA VAL A 180 -7.98 -1.41 10.41
C VAL A 180 -7.91 -1.23 11.92
N ASP A 181 -8.94 -1.68 12.61
CA ASP A 181 -8.98 -1.75 14.06
C ASP A 181 -8.60 -3.17 14.52
N LEU A 182 -7.53 -3.26 15.28
CA LEU A 182 -6.98 -4.51 15.81
C LEU A 182 -7.53 -4.85 17.20
N ARG A 183 -8.67 -4.29 17.61
CA ARG A 183 -9.25 -4.49 18.96
C ARG A 183 -9.51 -5.96 19.32
N SER A 184 -9.69 -6.82 18.34
CA SER A 184 -9.87 -8.26 18.56
C SER A 184 -8.56 -8.97 18.95
N TYR A 185 -7.42 -8.31 18.75
CA TYR A 185 -6.09 -8.80 19.09
C TYR A 185 -5.59 -8.06 20.34
N TRP A 186 -6.05 -8.50 21.51
CA TRP A 186 -5.73 -7.86 22.80
C TRP A 186 -4.23 -7.84 23.12
N GLU A 187 -3.44 -8.75 22.53
CA GLU A 187 -1.97 -8.79 22.60
C GLU A 187 -1.29 -7.68 21.79
N VAL A 188 -2.02 -7.03 20.88
CA VAL A 188 -1.51 -5.89 20.12
C VAL A 188 -1.67 -4.64 20.96
N LEU A 189 -0.56 -4.23 21.55
CA LEU A 189 -0.48 -3.02 22.38
C LEU A 189 0.06 -1.85 21.55
N HIS A 190 -0.12 -0.65 22.06
CA HIS A 190 0.43 0.57 21.46
C HIS A 190 1.91 0.44 21.08
N VAL A 191 2.71 -0.14 21.97
CA VAL A 191 4.18 -0.22 21.83
C VAL A 191 4.68 -1.37 20.97
N ASN A 192 3.84 -2.33 20.58
CA ASN A 192 4.27 -3.51 19.81
C ASN A 192 3.61 -3.64 18.44
N MET A 193 2.69 -2.77 18.08
CA MET A 193 1.96 -2.84 16.80
C MET A 193 2.91 -2.83 15.60
N VAL A 194 3.93 -2.00 15.61
CA VAL A 194 4.93 -1.91 14.53
C VAL A 194 5.76 -3.19 14.42
N LYS A 195 5.86 -4.01 15.48
CA LYS A 195 6.63 -5.26 15.52
C LYS A 195 5.99 -6.42 14.76
N ILE A 196 4.75 -6.28 14.35
CA ILE A 196 4.03 -7.35 13.64
C ILE A 196 4.65 -7.52 12.24
N ARG A 197 5.49 -8.55 12.07
CA ARG A 197 6.27 -8.78 10.85
C ARG A 197 5.42 -8.81 9.60
N GLY A 198 4.31 -9.54 9.62
CA GLY A 198 3.42 -9.63 8.46
C GLY A 198 2.81 -8.29 8.03
N LEU A 199 2.69 -7.30 8.94
CA LEU A 199 2.30 -5.94 8.58
C LEU A 199 3.46 -5.17 7.96
N GLN A 200 4.67 -5.28 8.54
CA GLN A 200 5.85 -4.64 7.97
C GLN A 200 6.12 -5.12 6.54
N ASP A 201 6.06 -6.43 6.32
CA ASP A 201 6.34 -7.03 5.01
C ASP A 201 5.37 -6.52 3.93
N GLN A 202 4.07 -6.45 4.23
CA GLN A 202 3.06 -5.89 3.33
C GLN A 202 3.31 -4.40 3.02
N ILE A 203 3.73 -3.61 4.02
CA ILE A 203 4.04 -2.20 3.85
C ILE A 203 5.30 -2.01 2.99
N ILE A 204 6.36 -2.79 3.24
CA ILE A 204 7.60 -2.73 2.48
C ILE A 204 7.35 -3.11 1.03
N ALA A 205 6.61 -4.19 0.78
CA ALA A 205 6.22 -4.59 -0.57
C ALA A 205 5.45 -3.47 -1.29
N LYS A 206 4.53 -2.80 -0.61
CA LYS A 206 3.81 -1.65 -1.19
C LYS A 206 4.71 -0.45 -1.47
N VAL A 207 5.65 -0.17 -0.59
CA VAL A 207 6.66 0.90 -0.77
C VAL A 207 7.49 0.64 -2.03
N VAL A 208 8.00 -0.59 -2.18
CA VAL A 208 8.75 -1.02 -3.35
C VAL A 208 7.90 -0.94 -4.61
N GLN A 209 6.66 -1.42 -4.55
CA GLN A 209 5.72 -1.34 -5.68
C GLN A 209 5.51 0.12 -6.14
N ILE A 210 5.23 1.04 -5.21
CA ILE A 210 5.03 2.46 -5.54
C ILE A 210 6.29 3.06 -6.20
N ALA A 211 7.46 2.67 -5.75
CA ALA A 211 8.72 3.19 -6.26
C ALA A 211 9.09 2.62 -7.65
N THR A 212 8.72 1.38 -7.94
CA THR A 212 9.21 0.65 -9.12
C THR A 212 8.20 0.52 -10.25
N MET A 213 6.91 0.64 -9.94
CA MET A 213 5.86 0.48 -10.94
C MET A 213 5.28 1.85 -11.33
N PRO A 214 4.99 2.07 -12.63
CA PRO A 214 4.29 3.27 -13.04
C PRO A 214 2.92 3.34 -12.35
N PRO A 215 2.43 4.54 -12.04
CA PRO A 215 1.09 4.70 -11.46
C PRO A 215 0.05 4.11 -12.41
N VAL A 216 -0.73 3.18 -11.90
CA VAL A 216 -1.86 2.59 -12.64
C VAL A 216 -3.07 3.50 -12.45
N LEU A 217 -3.78 3.78 -13.54
CA LEU A 217 -5.09 4.44 -13.46
C LEU A 217 -6.06 3.48 -12.78
N GLU A 218 -6.30 3.73 -11.52
CA GLU A 218 -7.24 2.96 -10.71
C GLU A 218 -8.62 3.61 -10.76
N GLY A 219 -9.67 2.80 -10.86
CA GLY A 219 -11.04 3.30 -10.83
C GLY A 219 -11.43 3.95 -9.49
N PRO A 220 -12.66 4.46 -9.37
CA PRO A 220 -13.12 5.12 -8.15
C PRO A 220 -12.90 4.28 -6.91
N THR A 221 -12.39 4.91 -5.86
CA THR A 221 -12.13 4.28 -4.56
C THR A 221 -13.23 4.60 -3.56
N VAL A 222 -13.43 3.69 -2.61
CA VAL A 222 -14.31 3.88 -1.45
C VAL A 222 -13.47 3.76 -0.19
N PRO A 223 -13.48 4.74 0.71
CA PRO A 223 -12.85 4.60 2.01
C PRO A 223 -13.44 3.42 2.78
N ILE A 224 -12.58 2.58 3.36
CA ILE A 224 -13.01 1.43 4.15
C ILE A 224 -12.51 1.50 5.59
N ARG A 225 -13.34 0.95 6.46
CA ARG A 225 -13.00 0.70 7.85
C ARG A 225 -13.45 -0.70 8.21
N TYR A 226 -12.56 -1.45 8.83
CA TYR A 226 -12.86 -2.80 9.26
C TYR A 226 -12.21 -3.11 10.60
N VAL A 227 -12.81 -4.07 11.30
CA VAL A 227 -12.25 -4.68 12.51
C VAL A 227 -11.70 -6.03 12.09
N MET A 228 -10.43 -6.27 12.32
CA MET A 228 -9.83 -7.56 12.03
C MET A 228 -10.39 -8.63 13.00
N PRO A 229 -11.06 -9.68 12.51
CA PRO A 229 -11.55 -10.74 13.38
C PRO A 229 -10.38 -11.53 13.95
N ARG A 230 -10.53 -12.00 15.20
CA ARG A 230 -9.51 -12.83 15.83
C ARG A 230 -9.35 -14.15 15.09
N GLY A 231 -8.09 -14.58 14.93
CA GLY A 231 -7.75 -15.82 14.24
C GLY A 231 -7.61 -15.71 12.73
N GLU A 232 -8.02 -14.59 12.15
CA GLU A 232 -7.78 -14.31 10.73
C GLU A 232 -6.34 -13.82 10.51
N LYS A 233 -5.79 -14.09 9.35
CA LYS A 233 -4.51 -13.49 8.94
C LYS A 233 -4.67 -11.97 8.88
N ILE A 234 -3.79 -11.25 9.56
CA ILE A 234 -3.81 -9.77 9.48
C ILE A 234 -3.38 -9.36 8.07
N GLU A 235 -4.34 -8.87 7.32
CA GLU A 235 -4.17 -8.44 5.94
C GLU A 235 -4.58 -6.98 5.79
N LEU A 236 -3.73 -6.21 5.10
CA LEU A 236 -3.97 -4.81 4.84
C LEU A 236 -4.70 -4.64 3.50
N TRP A 237 -5.72 -3.82 3.53
CA TRP A 237 -6.45 -3.40 2.36
C TRP A 237 -6.07 -1.97 1.98
N ASP A 238 -6.10 -1.67 0.69
CA ASP A 238 -5.77 -0.33 0.18
C ASP A 238 -6.98 0.63 0.27
N SER A 239 -8.14 0.11 -0.13
CA SER A 239 -9.42 0.82 -0.17
C SER A 239 -10.55 -0.15 -0.46
N GLY A 240 -11.74 0.34 -0.75
CA GLY A 240 -12.83 -0.42 -1.34
C GLY A 240 -13.12 -0.02 -2.76
N ILE A 241 -13.81 -0.89 -3.47
CA ILE A 241 -14.48 -0.62 -4.74
C ILE A 241 -16.00 -0.79 -4.55
N ALA A 242 -16.77 0.07 -5.19
CA ALA A 242 -18.22 -0.09 -5.23
C ALA A 242 -18.63 -0.97 -6.40
N ILE A 243 -19.44 -1.98 -6.12
CA ILE A 243 -20.02 -2.87 -7.11
C ILE A 243 -21.55 -2.87 -6.99
N GLN A 244 -22.23 -3.38 -7.99
CA GLN A 244 -23.65 -3.70 -7.91
C GLN A 244 -23.84 -5.21 -7.81
N THR A 245 -24.80 -5.65 -6.98
CA THR A 245 -25.14 -7.05 -6.83
C THR A 245 -25.91 -7.57 -8.03
N GLU A 246 -25.74 -8.84 -8.33
CA GLU A 246 -26.46 -9.61 -9.33
C GLU A 246 -27.58 -10.45 -8.69
N PRO A 247 -28.55 -10.97 -9.47
CA PRO A 247 -29.54 -11.91 -8.97
C PRO A 247 -28.87 -13.14 -8.33
N GLY A 248 -29.28 -13.49 -7.11
CA GLY A 248 -28.74 -14.62 -6.35
C GLY A 248 -27.48 -14.31 -5.53
N ASP A 249 -26.98 -13.07 -5.56
CA ASP A 249 -25.82 -12.69 -4.75
C ASP A 249 -26.10 -12.74 -3.25
N THR A 250 -25.06 -13.17 -2.55
CA THR A 250 -24.87 -13.07 -1.10
C THR A 250 -23.49 -12.48 -0.84
N ALA A 251 -23.17 -12.07 0.39
CA ALA A 251 -21.81 -11.64 0.70
C ALA A 251 -20.78 -12.75 0.42
N ARG A 252 -21.17 -14.02 0.56
CA ARG A 252 -20.31 -15.17 0.26
C ARG A 252 -20.01 -15.30 -1.23
N THR A 253 -21.01 -15.22 -2.11
CA THR A 253 -20.80 -15.35 -3.56
C THR A 253 -19.99 -14.18 -4.10
N VAL A 254 -20.26 -12.97 -3.60
CA VAL A 254 -19.48 -11.77 -3.92
C VAL A 254 -18.03 -11.93 -3.45
N ALA A 255 -17.79 -12.36 -2.21
CA ALA A 255 -16.46 -12.58 -1.68
C ALA A 255 -15.66 -13.60 -2.50
N GLN A 256 -16.31 -14.69 -2.94
CA GLN A 256 -15.70 -15.68 -3.83
C GLN A 256 -15.34 -15.09 -5.20
N ARG A 257 -16.24 -14.31 -5.80
CA ARG A 257 -16.03 -13.65 -7.10
C ARG A 257 -14.82 -12.71 -7.07
N TYR A 258 -14.57 -12.04 -5.96
CA TYR A 258 -13.47 -11.09 -5.80
C TYR A 258 -12.26 -11.66 -5.06
N SER A 259 -12.27 -12.96 -4.73
CA SER A 259 -11.20 -13.65 -4.00
C SER A 259 -10.81 -12.98 -2.68
N VAL A 260 -11.81 -12.46 -1.94
CA VAL A 260 -11.65 -11.82 -0.63
C VAL A 260 -12.34 -12.61 0.46
N PRO A 261 -11.95 -12.50 1.73
CA PRO A 261 -12.64 -13.17 2.82
C PRO A 261 -14.11 -12.72 2.96
N VAL A 262 -15.00 -13.66 3.26
CA VAL A 262 -16.44 -13.38 3.39
C VAL A 262 -16.72 -12.37 4.50
N TRP A 263 -15.98 -12.47 5.61
CA TRP A 263 -16.18 -11.62 6.78
C TRP A 263 -16.00 -10.13 6.45
N VAL A 264 -15.04 -9.77 5.60
CA VAL A 264 -14.81 -8.36 5.28
C VAL A 264 -15.92 -7.79 4.39
N VAL A 265 -16.41 -8.55 3.39
CA VAL A 265 -17.55 -8.13 2.58
C VAL A 265 -18.80 -7.97 3.44
N ALA A 266 -19.06 -8.94 4.33
CA ALA A 266 -20.18 -8.89 5.27
C ALA A 266 -20.09 -7.66 6.19
N GLN A 267 -18.92 -7.40 6.77
CA GLN A 267 -18.69 -6.31 7.71
C GLN A 267 -18.78 -4.93 7.05
N LEU A 268 -18.11 -4.73 5.91
CA LEU A 268 -18.12 -3.45 5.20
C LEU A 268 -19.51 -3.01 4.75
N ASN A 269 -20.42 -3.98 4.52
CA ASN A 269 -21.76 -3.73 4.00
C ASN A 269 -22.88 -3.95 5.04
N ASN A 270 -22.51 -4.34 6.26
CA ASN A 270 -23.45 -4.68 7.34
C ASN A 270 -24.53 -5.68 6.87
N VAL A 271 -24.09 -6.79 6.27
CA VAL A 271 -24.96 -7.86 5.76
C VAL A 271 -24.52 -9.22 6.29
N GLY A 272 -25.46 -10.16 6.40
CA GLY A 272 -25.13 -11.55 6.75
C GLY A 272 -24.39 -12.26 5.59
N ALA A 273 -23.48 -13.18 5.94
CA ALA A 273 -22.68 -13.91 4.97
C ALA A 273 -23.49 -14.62 3.88
N ASN A 274 -24.64 -15.20 4.25
CA ASN A 274 -25.51 -16.00 3.39
C ASN A 274 -26.86 -15.32 3.11
N THR A 275 -27.05 -14.07 3.55
CA THR A 275 -28.28 -13.32 3.29
C THR A 275 -28.37 -12.98 1.81
N SER A 276 -29.50 -13.32 1.18
CA SER A 276 -29.79 -12.96 -0.21
C SER A 276 -29.83 -11.43 -0.34
N LEU A 277 -29.15 -10.91 -1.33
CA LEU A 277 -29.05 -9.48 -1.59
C LEU A 277 -29.98 -9.11 -2.76
N GLN A 278 -30.59 -7.94 -2.65
CA GLN A 278 -31.42 -7.40 -3.74
C GLN A 278 -30.52 -7.10 -4.96
N PRO A 279 -30.89 -7.52 -6.16
CA PRO A 279 -30.15 -7.17 -7.38
C PRO A 279 -30.02 -5.65 -7.53
N GLY A 280 -28.86 -5.19 -8.00
CA GLY A 280 -28.56 -3.76 -8.15
C GLY A 280 -28.21 -3.04 -6.85
N LYS A 281 -28.20 -3.73 -5.70
CA LYS A 281 -27.76 -3.13 -4.45
C LYS A 281 -26.25 -2.80 -4.54
N ARG A 282 -25.89 -1.57 -4.14
CA ARG A 282 -24.49 -1.17 -4.04
C ARG A 282 -23.81 -1.88 -2.86
N LEU A 283 -22.71 -2.57 -3.12
CA LEU A 283 -21.81 -3.13 -2.13
C LEU A 283 -20.41 -2.54 -2.25
N VAL A 284 -19.67 -2.59 -1.15
CA VAL A 284 -18.25 -2.28 -1.09
C VAL A 284 -17.47 -3.57 -0.93
N VAL A 285 -16.52 -3.82 -1.82
CA VAL A 285 -15.59 -4.94 -1.75
C VAL A 285 -14.19 -4.38 -1.48
N PRO A 286 -13.40 -4.95 -0.57
CA PRO A 286 -12.06 -4.44 -0.29
C PRO A 286 -11.13 -4.72 -1.47
N ARG A 287 -10.14 -3.83 -1.63
CA ARG A 287 -9.04 -3.97 -2.57
C ARG A 287 -7.77 -4.30 -1.78
N TYR A 288 -7.04 -5.32 -2.20
CA TYR A 288 -5.77 -5.68 -1.58
C TYR A 288 -4.77 -4.52 -1.64
N LEU A 289 -3.94 -4.40 -0.61
CA LEU A 289 -2.86 -3.42 -0.59
C LEU A 289 -1.83 -3.73 -1.68
N GLU A 290 -1.43 -4.99 -1.76
CA GLU A 290 -0.66 -5.51 -2.88
C GLU A 290 -1.64 -5.94 -3.97
N THR A 291 -1.86 -5.11 -4.97
CA THR A 291 -2.45 -5.60 -6.19
C THR A 291 -1.37 -6.38 -6.93
N ALA A 292 -1.45 -7.71 -6.90
CA ALA A 292 -0.90 -8.49 -8.00
C ALA A 292 -1.42 -7.84 -9.30
N PRO A 293 -0.60 -7.75 -10.38
CA PRO A 293 -1.11 -7.23 -11.64
C PRO A 293 -2.39 -8.00 -11.96
N MET A 294 -3.53 -7.33 -11.92
CA MET A 294 -4.78 -7.92 -12.35
C MET A 294 -4.55 -8.28 -13.80
N ILE A 295 -4.44 -9.58 -14.09
CA ILE A 295 -4.67 -10.08 -15.45
C ILE A 295 -6.06 -9.56 -15.77
N ALA A 296 -6.14 -8.60 -16.68
CA ALA A 296 -7.34 -7.90 -17.01
C ALA A 296 -8.43 -8.92 -17.40
N GLY A 297 -9.34 -9.18 -16.49
CA GLY A 297 -10.66 -9.66 -16.86
C GLY A 297 -11.34 -8.57 -17.69
N PRO A 298 -12.28 -8.88 -18.55
CA PRO A 298 -12.83 -7.94 -19.50
C PRO A 298 -13.38 -6.71 -18.78
N LEU A 299 -12.79 -5.54 -19.06
CA LEU A 299 -13.33 -4.26 -18.66
C LEU A 299 -14.72 -4.13 -19.29
N ILE A 300 -15.75 -4.26 -18.49
CA ILE A 300 -17.08 -3.85 -18.90
C ILE A 300 -17.01 -2.33 -19.09
N SER A 301 -16.95 -1.91 -20.34
CA SER A 301 -16.95 -0.51 -20.70
C SER A 301 -18.29 0.09 -20.30
N TYR A 302 -18.27 0.96 -19.32
CA TYR A 302 -19.41 1.77 -18.96
C TYR A 302 -19.49 2.94 -19.94
N ALA A 303 -20.31 2.79 -20.98
CA ALA A 303 -20.71 3.91 -21.81
C ALA A 303 -21.81 4.69 -21.06
N PRO A 304 -21.67 6.01 -20.83
CA PRO A 304 -22.75 6.79 -20.25
C PRO A 304 -23.88 6.90 -21.27
N GLN A 305 -25.05 6.36 -20.96
CA GLN A 305 -26.27 6.65 -21.71
C GLN A 305 -26.65 8.11 -21.45
N ARG A 306 -26.61 8.92 -22.50
CA ARG A 306 -27.21 10.26 -22.51
C ARG A 306 -28.71 10.11 -22.67
N HIS A 307 -29.44 10.65 -21.73
CA HIS A 307 -30.83 11.06 -21.89
C HIS A 307 -30.91 12.57 -21.69
#